data_1f57846003c5bb5fa8a1f7e38f004045
#
_entry.id   1f57846003c5bb5fa8a1f7e38f004045
#
_cell.length_a   1.000
_cell.length_b   1.000
_cell.length_c   1.000
_cell.angle_alpha   90.00
_cell.angle_beta   90.00
_cell.angle_gamma   90.00
#
_symmetry.space_group_name_H-M   'P 1'
#
loop_
_entity.id
_entity.type
_entity.pdbx_description
1 polymer ?
#
loop_
_entity_poly.entity_id
_entity_poly.type
_entity_poly.pdbx_seq_one_letter_code
_entity_poly.pdbx_strand_id
1 'polypeptide(L)'
;MYNESTHNTKHQGSQYFAKARTILLIAMPILLMAANILWGSLDIPLGAMPDILLGEEIEGHPSWSYIVWHSRMPQMLTATFCGAALATCGLLLQTAFRNPLAGPSILGIDSGASLGVAVAMMLFGGSITMGNLSLGGYVSTILAALAGAVGIMVLLSVLNAMLRSTVMLLITGVIISYITGSLISLLQFWASHDGLQAYVLWGMGNFSSVSTERLPVFIGLVSIGLVMALLMMKPLDALLLGDRYAQNLGVDTTRTRHMLLLATGLLSAITTAFCGPISFIGLATPHMARFISPSGSHRSLLPQTMALGASIALLCNLLCNLPQSSVLPINVLTPLIGAPVIVYHTLAPTLSAKMGRGKK
;
A
#
# COMPACT_ATOMS: atom_id res chain seq x y z
N MET A 1 -27.87 15.16 -43.14
CA MET A 1 -28.65 14.48 -42.09
C MET A 1 -28.12 13.09 -41.66
N TYR A 2 -26.98 12.61 -42.17
CA TYR A 2 -26.47 11.23 -41.87
C TYR A 2 -25.35 11.18 -40.86
N ASN A 3 -24.86 12.30 -40.29
CA ASN A 3 -23.67 12.36 -39.48
C ASN A 3 -23.92 12.63 -37.97
N GLU A 4 -25.14 12.99 -37.58
CA GLU A 4 -25.43 13.28 -36.14
C GLU A 4 -25.82 12.04 -35.32
N SER A 5 -26.43 11.03 -35.96
CA SER A 5 -26.85 9.81 -35.28
C SER A 5 -25.68 8.91 -34.86
N THR A 6 -24.59 8.87 -35.65
CA THR A 6 -23.40 8.09 -35.36
C THR A 6 -22.50 8.73 -34.28
N HIS A 7 -22.57 10.06 -34.12
CA HIS A 7 -21.83 10.76 -33.03
C HIS A 7 -22.50 10.55 -31.67
N ASN A 8 -23.83 10.53 -31.64
CA ASN A 8 -24.62 10.37 -30.40
C ASN A 8 -24.54 8.95 -29.83
N THR A 9 -24.53 7.92 -30.68
CA THR A 9 -24.37 6.52 -30.25
C THR A 9 -22.97 6.21 -29.71
N LYS A 10 -21.92 6.80 -30.28
CA LYS A 10 -20.55 6.67 -29.74
C LYS A 10 -20.35 7.35 -28.37
N HIS A 11 -20.99 8.51 -28.17
CA HIS A 11 -20.98 9.22 -26.90
C HIS A 11 -21.74 8.47 -25.78
N GLN A 12 -22.90 7.92 -26.10
CA GLN A 12 -23.69 7.11 -25.18
C GLN A 12 -22.95 5.81 -24.78
N GLY A 13 -22.40 5.10 -25.77
CA GLY A 13 -21.58 3.90 -25.51
C GLY A 13 -20.40 4.18 -24.57
N SER A 14 -19.67 5.28 -24.80
CA SER A 14 -18.54 5.68 -23.94
C SER A 14 -18.94 5.99 -22.49
N GLN A 15 -20.11 6.60 -22.28
CA GLN A 15 -20.63 6.88 -20.94
C GLN A 15 -21.11 5.62 -20.20
N TYR A 16 -21.73 4.66 -20.90
CA TYR A 16 -22.09 3.36 -20.31
C TYR A 16 -20.88 2.56 -19.87
N PHE A 17 -19.83 2.48 -20.70
CA PHE A 17 -18.58 1.81 -20.33
C PHE A 17 -17.89 2.50 -19.15
N ALA A 18 -17.91 3.82 -19.06
CA ALA A 18 -17.34 4.56 -17.93
C ALA A 18 -18.12 4.30 -16.63
N LYS A 19 -19.45 4.27 -16.67
CA LYS A 19 -20.30 3.94 -15.51
C LYS A 19 -20.12 2.50 -15.06
N ALA A 20 -20.18 1.54 -15.98
CA ALA A 20 -19.99 0.11 -15.68
C ALA A 20 -18.63 -0.15 -15.00
N ARG A 21 -17.58 0.50 -15.48
CA ARG A 21 -16.23 0.41 -14.92
C ARG A 21 -16.15 0.99 -13.49
N THR A 22 -16.76 2.14 -13.25
CA THR A 22 -16.81 2.73 -11.89
C THR A 22 -17.57 1.83 -10.93
N ILE A 23 -18.67 1.23 -11.36
CA ILE A 23 -19.45 0.26 -10.57
C ILE A 23 -18.58 -0.97 -10.25
N LEU A 24 -17.88 -1.52 -11.25
CA LEU A 24 -16.98 -2.65 -11.05
C LEU A 24 -15.87 -2.35 -10.03
N LEU A 25 -15.26 -1.16 -10.11
CA LEU A 25 -14.20 -0.73 -9.21
C LEU A 25 -14.67 -0.53 -7.75
N ILE A 26 -15.94 -0.19 -7.55
CA ILE A 26 -16.53 -0.08 -6.20
C ILE A 26 -17.03 -1.44 -5.73
N ALA A 27 -17.61 -2.25 -6.60
CA ALA A 27 -18.15 -3.56 -6.25
C ALA A 27 -17.03 -4.57 -5.90
N MET A 28 -15.89 -4.51 -6.59
CA MET A 28 -14.80 -5.47 -6.40
C MET A 28 -14.24 -5.50 -4.95
N PRO A 29 -13.87 -4.37 -4.32
CA PRO A 29 -13.42 -4.40 -2.93
C PRO A 29 -14.53 -4.87 -1.98
N ILE A 30 -15.80 -4.52 -2.22
CA ILE A 30 -16.93 -4.95 -1.37
C ILE A 30 -17.11 -6.48 -1.46
N LEU A 31 -17.07 -7.06 -2.66
CA LEU A 31 -17.15 -8.50 -2.85
C LEU A 31 -15.97 -9.23 -2.20
N LEU A 32 -14.76 -8.67 -2.33
CA LEU A 32 -13.57 -9.25 -1.70
C LEU A 32 -13.59 -9.10 -0.17
N MET A 33 -14.15 -8.01 0.38
CA MET A 33 -14.39 -7.88 1.81
C MET A 33 -15.34 -8.97 2.31
N ALA A 34 -16.46 -9.18 1.63
CA ALA A 34 -17.39 -10.25 1.95
C ALA A 34 -16.71 -11.63 1.87
N ALA A 35 -15.92 -11.87 0.83
CA ALA A 35 -15.17 -13.11 0.68
C ALA A 35 -14.18 -13.34 1.84
N ASN A 36 -13.46 -12.30 2.29
CA ASN A 36 -12.52 -12.41 3.41
C ASN A 36 -13.21 -12.68 4.77
N ILE A 37 -14.49 -12.28 4.93
CA ILE A 37 -15.26 -12.63 6.13
C ILE A 37 -15.74 -14.08 6.04
N LEU A 38 -16.23 -14.50 4.86
CA LEU A 38 -16.81 -15.82 4.65
C LEU A 38 -15.75 -16.93 4.65
N TRP A 39 -14.61 -16.71 3.99
CA TRP A 39 -13.52 -17.67 3.86
C TRP A 39 -12.31 -17.28 4.72
N GLY A 40 -11.70 -18.27 5.36
CA GLY A 40 -10.51 -18.12 6.19
C GLY A 40 -9.88 -19.48 6.50
N SER A 41 -8.86 -19.50 7.33
CA SER A 41 -8.10 -20.70 7.72
C SER A 41 -8.94 -21.73 8.50
N LEU A 42 -10.05 -21.33 9.10
CA LEU A 42 -11.02 -22.20 9.75
C LEU A 42 -12.32 -22.22 8.94
N ASP A 43 -12.85 -23.43 8.69
CA ASP A 43 -14.13 -23.58 8.00
C ASP A 43 -15.28 -23.29 8.96
N ILE A 44 -15.99 -22.20 8.70
CA ILE A 44 -17.25 -21.83 9.38
C ILE A 44 -18.38 -22.02 8.36
N PRO A 45 -19.43 -22.79 8.67
CA PRO A 45 -20.54 -22.99 7.75
C PRO A 45 -21.18 -21.67 7.34
N LEU A 46 -21.45 -21.49 6.04
CA LEU A 46 -22.05 -20.25 5.52
C LEU A 46 -23.42 -19.96 6.13
N GLY A 47 -24.16 -21.01 6.53
CA GLY A 47 -25.46 -20.85 7.22
C GLY A 47 -25.37 -20.23 8.60
N ALA A 48 -24.22 -20.31 9.27
CA ALA A 48 -23.99 -19.72 10.59
C ALA A 48 -23.56 -18.23 10.52
N MET A 49 -23.11 -17.76 9.35
CA MET A 49 -22.58 -16.42 9.20
C MET A 49 -23.58 -15.29 9.46
N PRO A 50 -24.86 -15.37 9.03
CA PRO A 50 -25.84 -14.32 9.34
C PRO A 50 -26.02 -14.13 10.84
N ASP A 51 -26.15 -15.22 11.60
CA ASP A 51 -26.39 -15.19 13.05
C ASP A 51 -25.17 -14.60 13.77
N ILE A 52 -23.94 -15.02 13.37
CA ILE A 52 -22.69 -14.45 13.90
C ILE A 52 -22.58 -12.96 13.62
N LEU A 53 -22.94 -12.50 12.41
CA LEU A 53 -22.88 -11.08 12.04
C LEU A 53 -23.95 -10.26 12.77
N LEU A 54 -25.07 -10.84 13.17
CA LEU A 54 -26.09 -10.22 14.02
C LEU A 54 -25.72 -10.22 15.51
N GLY A 55 -24.58 -10.86 15.88
CA GLY A 55 -24.09 -10.90 17.25
C GLY A 55 -24.62 -12.05 18.05
N GLU A 56 -25.26 -13.06 17.43
CA GLU A 56 -25.73 -14.26 18.09
C GLU A 56 -24.59 -15.26 18.30
N GLU A 57 -24.51 -15.87 19.47
CA GLU A 57 -23.58 -16.95 19.76
C GLU A 57 -24.18 -18.26 19.31
N ILE A 58 -23.44 -19.03 18.51
CA ILE A 58 -23.90 -20.35 18.03
C ILE A 58 -23.67 -21.39 19.12
N GLU A 59 -24.76 -22.04 19.55
CA GLU A 59 -24.71 -23.12 20.54
C GLU A 59 -23.72 -24.22 20.10
N GLY A 60 -22.77 -24.54 20.98
CA GLY A 60 -21.71 -25.52 20.73
C GLY A 60 -20.46 -24.99 20.02
N HIS A 61 -20.46 -23.77 19.45
CA HIS A 61 -19.33 -23.21 18.74
C HIS A 61 -19.07 -21.71 19.05
N PRO A 62 -18.84 -21.31 20.31
CA PRO A 62 -18.64 -19.89 20.69
C PRO A 62 -17.37 -19.29 20.08
N SER A 63 -16.39 -20.14 19.71
CA SER A 63 -15.15 -19.71 19.04
C SER A 63 -15.38 -19.11 17.64
N TRP A 64 -16.47 -19.44 16.96
CA TRP A 64 -16.73 -18.94 15.61
C TRP A 64 -17.00 -17.44 15.59
N SER A 65 -17.85 -16.96 16.51
CA SER A 65 -18.14 -15.54 16.70
C SER A 65 -16.84 -14.76 17.04
N TYR A 66 -16.04 -15.31 17.97
CA TYR A 66 -14.77 -14.70 18.34
C TYR A 66 -13.81 -14.58 17.13
N ILE A 67 -13.67 -15.64 16.30
CA ILE A 67 -12.79 -15.63 15.12
C ILE A 67 -13.26 -14.61 14.09
N VAL A 68 -14.55 -14.51 13.83
CA VAL A 68 -15.08 -13.56 12.85
C VAL A 68 -14.82 -12.14 13.30
N TRP A 69 -15.15 -11.79 14.54
CA TRP A 69 -15.07 -10.42 15.04
C TRP A 69 -13.66 -9.97 15.47
N HIS A 70 -12.82 -10.89 15.99
CA HIS A 70 -11.50 -10.54 16.55
C HIS A 70 -10.34 -10.96 15.66
N SER A 71 -10.57 -11.73 14.60
CA SER A 71 -9.53 -12.13 13.64
C SER A 71 -9.87 -11.71 12.21
N ARG A 72 -10.96 -12.22 11.61
CA ARG A 72 -11.28 -11.96 10.19
C ARG A 72 -11.62 -10.51 9.91
N MET A 73 -12.46 -9.89 10.73
CA MET A 73 -12.88 -8.50 10.55
C MET A 73 -11.72 -7.51 10.65
N PRO A 74 -10.87 -7.54 11.70
CA PRO A 74 -9.69 -6.68 11.76
C PRO A 74 -8.71 -6.91 10.62
N GLN A 75 -8.45 -8.16 10.25
CA GLN A 75 -7.54 -8.52 9.16
C GLN A 75 -8.04 -7.99 7.82
N MET A 76 -9.34 -8.15 7.52
CA MET A 76 -9.98 -7.63 6.31
C MET A 76 -9.89 -6.10 6.23
N LEU A 77 -10.22 -5.40 7.32
CA LEU A 77 -10.13 -3.93 7.36
C LEU A 77 -8.69 -3.46 7.24
N THR A 78 -7.75 -4.13 7.92
CA THR A 78 -6.32 -3.82 7.81
C THR A 78 -5.84 -3.99 6.37
N ALA A 79 -6.19 -5.07 5.68
CA ALA A 79 -5.85 -5.29 4.28
C ALA A 79 -6.42 -4.19 3.38
N THR A 80 -7.69 -3.79 3.61
CA THR A 80 -8.36 -2.74 2.84
C THR A 80 -7.63 -1.41 2.95
N PHE A 81 -7.39 -0.93 4.15
CA PHE A 81 -6.75 0.36 4.39
C PHE A 81 -5.26 0.35 4.03
N CYS A 82 -4.54 -0.74 4.30
CA CYS A 82 -3.14 -0.90 3.92
C CYS A 82 -2.97 -0.90 2.40
N GLY A 83 -3.81 -1.66 1.68
CA GLY A 83 -3.79 -1.72 0.23
C GLY A 83 -4.08 -0.36 -0.43
N ALA A 84 -5.11 0.35 0.06
CA ALA A 84 -5.42 1.70 -0.38
C ALA A 84 -4.27 2.68 -0.10
N ALA A 85 -3.64 2.61 1.07
CA ALA A 85 -2.52 3.46 1.47
C ALA A 85 -1.30 3.24 0.58
N LEU A 86 -0.85 2.00 0.41
CA LEU A 86 0.32 1.67 -0.40
C LEU A 86 0.12 2.04 -1.87
N ALA A 87 -1.06 1.76 -2.44
CA ALA A 87 -1.40 2.14 -3.81
C ALA A 87 -1.39 3.65 -4.00
N THR A 88 -1.92 4.40 -3.03
CA THR A 88 -1.87 5.87 -3.00
C THR A 88 -0.43 6.37 -2.96
N CYS A 89 0.41 5.85 -2.07
CA CYS A 89 1.84 6.18 -2.03
C CYS A 89 2.50 6.01 -3.40
N GLY A 90 2.25 4.88 -4.05
CA GLY A 90 2.79 4.60 -5.37
C GLY A 90 2.37 5.63 -6.41
N LEU A 91 1.07 5.96 -6.48
CA LEU A 91 0.56 6.94 -7.42
C LEU A 91 1.16 8.34 -7.20
N LEU A 92 1.21 8.78 -5.94
CA LEU A 92 1.77 10.07 -5.57
C LEU A 92 3.25 10.16 -5.99
N LEU A 93 4.03 9.13 -5.68
CA LEU A 93 5.47 9.09 -6.01
C LEU A 93 5.71 8.99 -7.52
N GLN A 94 4.97 8.14 -8.23
CA GLN A 94 5.07 8.04 -9.69
C GLN A 94 4.77 9.37 -10.38
N THR A 95 3.80 10.14 -9.86
CA THR A 95 3.47 11.47 -10.37
C THR A 95 4.56 12.49 -10.04
N ALA A 96 5.00 12.55 -8.78
CA ALA A 96 5.99 13.51 -8.33
C ALA A 96 7.34 13.35 -9.02
N PHE A 97 7.76 12.10 -9.19
CA PHE A 97 9.03 11.75 -9.81
C PHE A 97 8.93 11.58 -11.33
N ARG A 98 7.73 11.63 -11.90
CA ARG A 98 7.46 11.32 -13.32
C ARG A 98 8.16 10.03 -13.74
N ASN A 99 8.20 9.08 -12.83
CA ASN A 99 8.83 7.79 -13.02
C ASN A 99 7.80 6.70 -12.70
N PRO A 100 7.39 5.90 -13.68
CA PRO A 100 6.40 4.85 -13.48
C PRO A 100 6.88 3.75 -12.51
N LEU A 101 8.18 3.64 -12.27
CA LEU A 101 8.78 2.68 -11.36
C LEU A 101 8.96 3.22 -9.94
N ALA A 102 8.62 4.50 -9.66
CA ALA A 102 8.71 5.04 -8.32
C ALA A 102 7.68 4.37 -7.39
N GLY A 103 8.14 3.97 -6.21
CA GLY A 103 7.33 3.34 -5.17
C GLY A 103 7.85 3.69 -3.77
N PRO A 104 7.07 3.39 -2.70
CA PRO A 104 7.44 3.75 -1.34
C PRO A 104 8.78 3.18 -0.90
N SER A 105 9.09 1.95 -1.30
CA SER A 105 10.37 1.28 -0.98
C SER A 105 11.59 1.94 -1.61
N ILE A 106 11.43 2.67 -2.74
CA ILE A 106 12.56 3.34 -3.41
C ILE A 106 13.06 4.56 -2.62
N LEU A 107 12.17 5.21 -1.85
CA LEU A 107 12.57 6.32 -0.99
C LEU A 107 13.30 5.88 0.28
N GLY A 108 13.36 4.59 0.58
CA GLY A 108 14.03 4.07 1.76
C GLY A 108 13.28 4.24 3.08
N ILE A 109 12.03 4.72 3.06
CA ILE A 109 11.20 4.90 4.27
C ILE A 109 10.93 3.54 4.91
N ASP A 110 10.55 2.54 4.10
CA ASP A 110 10.35 1.16 4.55
C ASP A 110 11.65 0.54 5.08
N SER A 111 12.80 0.89 4.48
CA SER A 111 14.11 0.44 4.94
C SER A 111 14.47 1.06 6.30
N GLY A 112 14.10 2.33 6.52
CA GLY A 112 14.24 2.98 7.82
C GLY A 112 13.39 2.33 8.89
N ALA A 113 12.11 2.04 8.59
CA ALA A 113 11.23 1.29 9.48
C ALA A 113 11.83 -0.08 9.82
N SER A 114 12.32 -0.81 8.81
CA SER A 114 12.96 -2.12 8.98
C SER A 114 14.22 -2.07 9.84
N LEU A 115 15.04 -1.01 9.70
CA LEU A 115 16.21 -0.80 10.56
C LEU A 115 15.79 -0.54 12.00
N GLY A 116 14.78 0.28 12.24
CA GLY A 116 14.24 0.54 13.57
C GLY A 116 13.78 -0.77 14.26
N VAL A 117 13.05 -1.61 13.53
CA VAL A 117 12.59 -2.92 14.03
C VAL A 117 13.76 -3.88 14.25
N ALA A 118 14.75 -3.90 13.34
CA ALA A 118 15.95 -4.71 13.52
C ALA A 118 16.68 -4.37 14.82
N VAL A 119 16.86 -3.07 15.11
CA VAL A 119 17.43 -2.59 16.36
C VAL A 119 16.59 -3.06 17.56
N ALA A 120 15.26 -2.88 17.52
CA ALA A 120 14.38 -3.26 18.63
C ALA A 120 14.39 -4.78 18.89
N MET A 121 14.29 -5.59 17.86
CA MET A 121 14.17 -7.06 18.00
C MET A 121 15.51 -7.73 18.26
N MET A 122 16.58 -7.30 17.57
CA MET A 122 17.88 -7.99 17.64
C MET A 122 18.75 -7.54 18.81
N LEU A 123 18.70 -6.25 19.19
CA LEU A 123 19.51 -5.74 20.31
C LEU A 123 18.75 -5.74 21.64
N PHE A 124 17.43 -5.52 21.62
CA PHE A 124 16.62 -5.39 22.83
C PHE A 124 15.63 -6.54 23.04
N GLY A 125 15.72 -7.62 22.25
CA GLY A 125 14.84 -8.79 22.37
C GLY A 125 13.34 -8.47 22.16
N GLY A 126 13.03 -7.40 21.43
CA GLY A 126 11.66 -6.96 21.14
C GLY A 126 10.95 -6.22 22.28
N SER A 127 11.55 -6.10 23.46
CA SER A 127 11.00 -5.33 24.59
C SER A 127 11.96 -4.21 24.98
N ILE A 128 11.45 -2.96 24.96
CA ILE A 128 12.25 -1.81 25.41
C ILE A 128 11.79 -1.43 26.81
N THR A 129 12.67 -1.60 27.79
CA THR A 129 12.44 -1.16 29.17
C THR A 129 13.21 0.14 29.42
N MET A 130 12.49 1.23 29.63
CA MET A 130 13.05 2.51 30.10
C MET A 130 12.56 2.79 31.54
N GLY A 131 13.39 2.49 32.52
CA GLY A 131 13.04 2.66 33.92
C GLY A 131 11.82 1.81 34.32
N ASN A 132 10.77 2.44 34.85
CA ASN A 132 9.52 1.76 35.25
C ASN A 132 8.53 1.52 34.10
N LEU A 133 8.84 1.95 32.87
CA LEU A 133 8.01 1.75 31.68
C LEU A 133 8.56 0.55 30.89
N SER A 134 7.84 -0.57 30.92
CA SER A 134 8.08 -1.70 30.03
C SER A 134 7.09 -1.62 28.85
N LEU A 135 7.59 -1.31 27.67
CA LEU A 135 6.79 -1.38 26.44
C LEU A 135 6.81 -2.82 25.93
N GLY A 136 5.67 -3.49 25.98
CA GLY A 136 5.52 -4.88 25.49
C GLY A 136 5.90 -5.00 24.02
N GLY A 137 6.42 -6.15 23.60
CA GLY A 137 7.12 -6.42 22.36
C GLY A 137 6.51 -5.84 21.07
N TYR A 138 5.18 -5.88 20.92
CA TYR A 138 4.54 -5.35 19.72
C TYR A 138 4.51 -3.81 19.67
N VAL A 139 4.26 -3.15 20.80
CA VAL A 139 4.23 -1.66 20.87
C VAL A 139 5.63 -1.09 20.63
N SER A 140 6.66 -1.72 21.21
CA SER A 140 8.05 -1.32 20.97
C SER A 140 8.44 -1.48 19.50
N THR A 141 7.98 -2.54 18.84
CA THR A 141 8.22 -2.78 17.41
C THR A 141 7.58 -1.69 16.53
N ILE A 142 6.32 -1.32 16.81
CA ILE A 142 5.65 -0.23 16.07
C ILE A 142 6.38 1.11 16.27
N LEU A 143 6.71 1.44 17.52
CA LEU A 143 7.42 2.69 17.82
C LEU A 143 8.80 2.76 17.19
N ALA A 144 9.54 1.64 17.21
CA ALA A 144 10.84 1.54 16.57
C ALA A 144 10.73 1.66 15.02
N ALA A 145 9.74 1.02 14.42
CA ALA A 145 9.45 1.16 12.98
C ALA A 145 9.11 2.61 12.61
N LEU A 146 8.21 3.24 13.38
CA LEU A 146 7.84 4.63 13.15
C LEU A 146 9.04 5.57 13.34
N ALA A 147 9.85 5.37 14.38
CA ALA A 147 11.05 6.18 14.61
C ALA A 147 12.05 6.07 13.45
N GLY A 148 12.31 4.85 12.96
CA GLY A 148 13.17 4.61 11.81
C GLY A 148 12.63 5.24 10.52
N ALA A 149 11.33 5.07 10.25
CA ALA A 149 10.68 5.66 9.09
C ALA A 149 10.70 7.20 9.14
N VAL A 150 10.36 7.80 10.28
CA VAL A 150 10.40 9.25 10.50
C VAL A 150 11.83 9.77 10.37
N GLY A 151 12.83 9.06 10.89
CA GLY A 151 14.24 9.42 10.73
C GLY A 151 14.64 9.54 9.25
N ILE A 152 14.30 8.56 8.44
CA ILE A 152 14.55 8.61 6.98
C ILE A 152 13.71 9.71 6.31
N MET A 153 12.45 9.89 6.70
CA MET A 153 11.60 10.94 6.14
C MET A 153 12.14 12.35 6.43
N VAL A 154 12.64 12.60 7.65
CA VAL A 154 13.31 13.86 8.01
C VAL A 154 14.59 14.04 7.19
N LEU A 155 15.41 13.01 7.08
CA LEU A 155 16.63 13.03 6.26
C LEU A 155 16.32 13.37 4.81
N LEU A 156 15.33 12.70 4.19
CA LEU A 156 14.89 12.99 2.82
C LEU A 156 14.33 14.40 2.66
N SER A 157 13.61 14.90 3.66
CA SER A 157 13.06 16.28 3.64
C SER A 157 14.16 17.33 3.66
N VAL A 158 15.20 17.13 4.48
CA VAL A 158 16.39 18.00 4.51
C VAL A 158 17.14 17.92 3.19
N LEU A 159 17.38 16.73 2.68
CA LEU A 159 18.05 16.52 1.39
C LEU A 159 17.24 17.08 0.22
N ASN A 160 15.93 16.98 0.22
CA ASN A 160 15.06 17.57 -0.79
C ASN A 160 15.19 19.11 -0.84
N ALA A 161 15.40 19.75 0.30
CA ALA A 161 15.64 21.20 0.36
C ALA A 161 17.00 21.58 -0.24
N MET A 162 18.01 20.71 -0.16
CA MET A 162 19.36 20.91 -0.68
C MET A 162 19.49 20.48 -2.15
N LEU A 163 18.81 19.41 -2.54
CA LEU A 163 18.87 18.81 -3.88
C LEU A 163 17.83 19.48 -4.79
N ARG A 164 18.31 20.15 -5.84
CA ARG A 164 17.43 20.81 -6.84
C ARG A 164 16.87 19.83 -7.89
N SER A 165 17.20 18.55 -7.82
CA SER A 165 16.84 17.52 -8.80
C SER A 165 16.03 16.41 -8.17
N THR A 166 14.86 16.15 -8.72
CA THR A 166 13.97 15.05 -8.35
C THR A 166 14.63 13.67 -8.55
N VAL A 167 15.45 13.52 -9.60
CA VAL A 167 16.19 12.28 -9.87
C VAL A 167 17.26 12.03 -8.79
N MET A 168 17.95 13.10 -8.36
CA MET A 168 18.94 12.97 -7.28
C MET A 168 18.29 12.51 -5.97
N LEU A 169 17.07 12.96 -5.66
CA LEU A 169 16.34 12.52 -4.47
C LEU A 169 16.01 11.04 -4.53
N LEU A 170 15.60 10.51 -5.70
CA LEU A 170 15.38 9.07 -5.91
C LEU A 170 16.67 8.26 -5.71
N ILE A 171 17.77 8.70 -6.32
CA ILE A 171 19.07 8.04 -6.19
C ILE A 171 19.50 8.01 -4.71
N THR A 172 19.32 9.12 -4.02
CA THR A 172 19.62 9.22 -2.57
C THR A 172 18.78 8.25 -1.75
N GLY A 173 17.47 8.11 -2.05
CA GLY A 173 16.61 7.12 -1.40
C GLY A 173 17.09 5.69 -1.59
N VAL A 174 17.53 5.34 -2.81
CA VAL A 174 18.12 4.03 -3.11
C VAL A 174 19.42 3.82 -2.33
N ILE A 175 20.31 4.81 -2.28
CA ILE A 175 21.56 4.73 -1.51
C ILE A 175 21.27 4.53 -0.01
N ILE A 176 20.31 5.28 0.54
CA ILE A 176 19.87 5.12 1.93
C ILE A 176 19.36 3.69 2.16
N SER A 177 18.59 3.12 1.23
CA SER A 177 18.09 1.74 1.34
C SER A 177 19.23 0.72 1.37
N TYR A 178 20.28 0.91 0.59
CA TYR A 178 21.47 0.05 0.64
C TYR A 178 22.24 0.18 1.95
N ILE A 179 22.42 1.41 2.44
CA ILE A 179 23.12 1.65 3.72
C ILE A 179 22.33 1.00 4.88
N THR A 180 21.00 1.24 4.94
CA THR A 180 20.15 0.64 5.97
C THR A 180 20.13 -0.88 5.87
N GLY A 181 20.09 -1.45 4.66
CA GLY A 181 20.21 -2.89 4.43
C GLY A 181 21.52 -3.47 4.93
N SER A 182 22.63 -2.78 4.69
CA SER A 182 23.94 -3.20 5.21
C SER A 182 24.00 -3.16 6.75
N LEU A 183 23.41 -2.13 7.38
CA LEU A 183 23.31 -2.04 8.84
C LEU A 183 22.44 -3.16 9.42
N ILE A 184 21.31 -3.48 8.76
CA ILE A 184 20.46 -4.62 9.15
C ILE A 184 21.26 -5.93 9.07
N SER A 185 22.00 -6.16 7.98
CA SER A 185 22.83 -7.35 7.83
C SER A 185 23.90 -7.46 8.91
N LEU A 186 24.48 -6.33 9.31
CA LEU A 186 25.42 -6.29 10.43
C LEU A 186 24.76 -6.66 11.76
N LEU A 187 23.55 -6.15 12.02
CA LEU A 187 22.78 -6.49 13.21
C LEU A 187 22.41 -7.99 13.22
N GLN A 188 22.02 -8.55 12.08
CA GLN A 188 21.72 -9.98 11.93
C GLN A 188 22.92 -10.87 12.28
N PHE A 189 24.13 -10.43 11.98
CA PHE A 189 25.36 -11.19 12.30
C PHE A 189 25.57 -11.37 13.81
N TRP A 190 25.15 -10.40 14.63
CA TRP A 190 25.27 -10.45 16.09
C TRP A 190 23.99 -10.81 16.82
N ALA A 191 22.88 -10.95 16.08
CA ALA A 191 21.57 -11.20 16.67
C ALA A 191 21.49 -12.57 17.35
N SER A 192 20.70 -12.65 18.43
CA SER A 192 20.26 -13.92 18.97
C SER A 192 19.35 -14.66 17.98
N HIS A 193 19.26 -15.98 18.12
CA HIS A 193 18.38 -16.79 17.27
C HIS A 193 16.93 -16.31 17.32
N ASP A 194 16.41 -16.02 18.50
CA ASP A 194 15.02 -15.58 18.70
C ASP A 194 14.76 -14.19 18.10
N GLY A 195 15.72 -13.25 18.28
CA GLY A 195 15.61 -11.91 17.69
C GLY A 195 15.65 -11.92 16.17
N LEU A 196 16.52 -12.76 15.59
CA LEU A 196 16.59 -12.95 14.14
C LEU A 196 15.29 -13.56 13.59
N GLN A 197 14.78 -14.62 14.22
CA GLN A 197 13.53 -15.27 13.82
C GLN A 197 12.35 -14.30 13.89
N ALA A 198 12.22 -13.54 14.98
CA ALA A 198 11.16 -12.55 15.15
C ALA A 198 11.22 -11.47 14.04
N TYR A 199 12.41 -10.97 13.72
CA TYR A 199 12.60 -10.00 12.64
C TYR A 199 12.24 -10.56 11.27
N VAL A 200 12.64 -11.79 10.95
CA VAL A 200 12.33 -12.45 9.67
C VAL A 200 10.82 -12.62 9.52
N LEU A 201 10.13 -13.11 10.56
CA LEU A 201 8.68 -13.27 10.56
C LEU A 201 7.94 -11.93 10.38
N TRP A 202 8.40 -10.88 11.08
CA TRP A 202 7.84 -9.54 10.89
C TRP A 202 8.05 -9.02 9.46
N GLY A 203 9.25 -9.24 8.89
CA GLY A 203 9.60 -8.83 7.53
C GLY A 203 8.80 -9.52 6.41
N MET A 204 8.16 -10.65 6.71
CA MET A 204 7.28 -11.34 5.76
C MET A 204 5.97 -10.60 5.49
N GLY A 205 5.61 -9.65 6.34
CA GLY A 205 4.37 -8.88 6.24
C GLY A 205 3.12 -9.68 6.63
N ASN A 206 2.22 -9.05 7.36
CA ASN A 206 0.99 -9.70 7.82
C ASN A 206 -0.11 -8.69 8.14
N PHE A 207 -1.33 -8.92 7.66
CA PHE A 207 -2.49 -8.09 8.00
C PHE A 207 -3.17 -8.50 9.31
N SER A 208 -2.90 -9.70 9.83
CA SER A 208 -3.45 -10.16 11.13
C SER A 208 -2.70 -9.59 12.34
N SER A 209 -1.63 -8.83 12.12
CA SER A 209 -0.85 -8.20 13.20
C SER A 209 -1.60 -7.07 13.92
N VAL A 210 -2.66 -6.52 13.31
CA VAL A 210 -3.45 -5.43 13.87
C VAL A 210 -4.65 -5.99 14.63
N SER A 211 -4.58 -5.98 15.97
CA SER A 211 -5.70 -6.42 16.83
C SER A 211 -6.88 -5.44 16.77
N THR A 212 -8.06 -5.92 17.17
CA THR A 212 -9.30 -5.12 17.23
C THR A 212 -9.12 -3.82 18.02
N GLU A 213 -8.34 -3.83 19.11
CA GLU A 213 -8.08 -2.66 19.96
C GLU A 213 -7.24 -1.59 19.26
N ARG A 214 -6.34 -2.00 18.35
CA ARG A 214 -5.41 -1.11 17.63
C ARG A 214 -5.94 -0.67 16.28
N LEU A 215 -6.93 -1.37 15.77
CA LEU A 215 -7.54 -1.11 14.48
C LEU A 215 -8.05 0.34 14.32
N PRO A 216 -8.73 0.94 15.31
CA PRO A 216 -9.18 2.34 15.20
C PRO A 216 -8.03 3.33 15.03
N VAL A 217 -6.91 3.11 15.74
CA VAL A 217 -5.71 3.95 15.63
C VAL A 217 -5.10 3.80 14.24
N PHE A 218 -4.94 2.57 13.75
CA PHE A 218 -4.42 2.28 12.42
C PHE A 218 -5.27 2.95 11.33
N ILE A 219 -6.60 2.73 11.36
CA ILE A 219 -7.54 3.31 10.38
C ILE A 219 -7.52 4.84 10.46
N GLY A 220 -7.50 5.42 11.67
CA GLY A 220 -7.46 6.86 11.86
C GLY A 220 -6.22 7.50 11.23
N LEU A 221 -5.04 6.94 11.52
CA LEU A 221 -3.78 7.45 10.99
C LEU A 221 -3.67 7.28 9.46
N VAL A 222 -4.08 6.12 8.93
CA VAL A 222 -4.11 5.88 7.47
C VAL A 222 -5.10 6.85 6.80
N SER A 223 -6.27 7.05 7.39
CA SER A 223 -7.28 7.96 6.84
C SER A 223 -6.78 9.40 6.76
N ILE A 224 -6.01 9.87 7.73
CA ILE A 224 -5.36 11.20 7.68
C ILE A 224 -4.45 11.29 6.45
N GLY A 225 -3.59 10.31 6.22
CA GLY A 225 -2.71 10.29 5.05
C GLY A 225 -3.46 10.21 3.72
N LEU A 226 -4.54 9.41 3.65
CA LEU A 226 -5.40 9.31 2.46
C LEU A 226 -6.13 10.64 2.19
N VAL A 227 -6.64 11.32 3.22
CA VAL A 227 -7.26 12.65 3.07
C VAL A 227 -6.24 13.67 2.59
N MET A 228 -5.02 13.68 3.15
CA MET A 228 -3.94 14.54 2.65
C MET A 228 -3.69 14.29 1.16
N ALA A 229 -3.64 13.03 0.71
CA ALA A 229 -3.48 12.69 -0.70
C ALA A 229 -4.64 13.20 -1.57
N LEU A 230 -5.89 13.08 -1.11
CA LEU A 230 -7.08 13.57 -1.81
C LEU A 230 -7.05 15.10 -1.98
N LEU A 231 -6.59 15.83 -0.97
CA LEU A 231 -6.44 17.29 -1.05
C LEU A 231 -5.37 17.72 -2.07
N MET A 232 -4.44 16.84 -2.42
CA MET A 232 -3.36 17.12 -3.38
C MET A 232 -3.74 16.83 -4.85
N MET A 233 -4.93 16.35 -5.17
CA MET A 233 -5.30 15.98 -6.54
C MET A 233 -5.04 17.09 -7.57
N LYS A 234 -5.42 18.33 -7.28
CA LYS A 234 -5.22 19.46 -8.19
C LYS A 234 -3.73 19.83 -8.39
N PRO A 235 -2.93 20.01 -7.31
CA PRO A 235 -1.49 20.21 -7.45
C PRO A 235 -0.77 19.10 -8.22
N LEU A 236 -1.21 17.83 -8.05
CA LEU A 236 -0.63 16.69 -8.76
C LEU A 236 -0.91 16.73 -10.26
N ASP A 237 -2.13 17.12 -10.67
CA ASP A 237 -2.46 17.31 -12.09
C ASP A 237 -1.58 18.39 -12.73
N ALA A 238 -1.31 19.49 -12.02
CA ALA A 238 -0.41 20.54 -12.49
C ALA A 238 1.05 20.05 -12.60
N LEU A 239 1.53 19.25 -11.65
CA LEU A 239 2.89 18.70 -11.67
C LEU A 239 3.15 17.76 -12.86
N LEU A 240 2.12 17.07 -13.38
CA LEU A 240 2.24 16.25 -14.60
C LEU A 240 2.70 17.08 -15.81
N LEU A 241 2.28 18.35 -15.90
CA LEU A 241 2.62 19.26 -17.00
C LEU A 241 4.05 19.80 -16.90
N GLY A 242 4.70 19.64 -15.77
CA GLY A 242 6.04 20.13 -15.51
C GLY A 242 6.10 21.22 -14.46
N ASP A 243 7.24 21.32 -13.76
CA ASP A 243 7.42 22.22 -12.64
C ASP A 243 7.24 23.69 -13.04
N ARG A 244 7.83 24.11 -14.17
CA ARG A 244 7.68 25.49 -14.68
C ARG A 244 6.22 25.80 -15.04
N TYR A 245 5.53 24.84 -15.61
CA TYR A 245 4.13 25.00 -16.00
C TYR A 245 3.22 25.04 -14.76
N ALA A 246 3.46 24.17 -13.78
CA ALA A 246 2.76 24.19 -12.50
C ALA A 246 2.92 25.51 -11.76
N GLN A 247 4.14 26.09 -11.75
CA GLN A 247 4.42 27.40 -11.16
C GLN A 247 3.65 28.52 -11.87
N ASN A 248 3.59 28.51 -13.21
CA ASN A 248 2.81 29.48 -13.98
C ASN A 248 1.30 29.37 -13.72
N LEU A 249 0.81 28.19 -13.31
CA LEU A 249 -0.56 27.96 -12.87
C LEU A 249 -0.80 28.36 -11.40
N GLY A 250 0.21 28.93 -10.73
CA GLY A 250 0.12 29.37 -9.34
C GLY A 250 0.32 28.25 -8.30
N VAL A 251 0.81 27.08 -8.71
CA VAL A 251 1.10 25.97 -7.78
C VAL A 251 2.50 26.14 -7.19
N ASP A 252 2.58 26.25 -5.87
CA ASP A 252 3.86 26.16 -5.16
C ASP A 252 4.39 24.72 -5.19
N THR A 253 5.31 24.48 -6.12
CA THR A 253 5.88 23.15 -6.35
C THR A 253 6.71 22.66 -5.17
N THR A 254 7.37 23.55 -4.43
CA THR A 254 8.17 23.21 -3.25
C THR A 254 7.26 22.74 -2.12
N ARG A 255 6.24 23.51 -1.79
CA ARG A 255 5.26 23.16 -0.77
C ARG A 255 4.51 21.85 -1.13
N THR A 256 4.14 21.70 -2.40
CA THR A 256 3.47 20.51 -2.89
C THR A 256 4.33 19.25 -2.72
N ARG A 257 5.64 19.33 -3.02
CA ARG A 257 6.58 18.24 -2.83
C ARG A 257 6.78 17.88 -1.36
N HIS A 258 6.87 18.88 -0.47
CA HIS A 258 6.94 18.59 0.98
C HIS A 258 5.69 17.91 1.49
N MET A 259 4.49 18.38 1.11
CA MET A 259 3.23 17.74 1.49
C MET A 259 3.12 16.31 0.94
N LEU A 260 3.61 16.08 -0.28
CA LEU A 260 3.64 14.77 -0.91
C LEU A 260 4.56 13.81 -0.14
N LEU A 261 5.79 14.25 0.20
CA LEU A 261 6.71 13.45 1.00
C LEU A 261 6.13 13.15 2.39
N LEU A 262 5.45 14.12 3.02
CA LEU A 262 4.77 13.91 4.29
C LEU A 262 3.63 12.89 4.18
N ALA A 263 2.75 13.02 3.18
CA ALA A 263 1.63 12.10 2.99
C ALA A 263 2.12 10.68 2.68
N THR A 264 3.07 10.53 1.75
CA THR A 264 3.62 9.22 1.39
C THR A 264 4.44 8.63 2.53
N GLY A 265 5.23 9.44 3.22
CA GLY A 265 6.02 9.03 4.37
C GLY A 265 5.13 8.55 5.52
N LEU A 266 4.07 9.29 5.84
CA LEU A 266 3.10 8.93 6.87
C LEU A 266 2.41 7.59 6.54
N LEU A 267 1.86 7.47 5.32
CA LEU A 267 1.17 6.25 4.87
C LEU A 267 2.11 5.04 4.86
N SER A 268 3.34 5.18 4.31
CA SER A 268 4.33 4.11 4.27
C SER A 268 4.81 3.73 5.67
N ALA A 269 5.12 4.71 6.53
CA ALA A 269 5.57 4.46 7.90
C ALA A 269 4.53 3.69 8.72
N ILE A 270 3.24 4.10 8.64
CA ILE A 270 2.16 3.46 9.38
C ILE A 270 1.92 2.04 8.86
N THR A 271 1.78 1.87 7.55
CA THR A 271 1.55 0.54 6.97
C THR A 271 2.68 -0.41 7.29
N THR A 272 3.93 0.03 7.17
CA THR A 272 5.10 -0.80 7.48
C THR A 272 5.23 -1.10 8.98
N ALA A 273 4.96 -0.12 9.85
CA ALA A 273 5.03 -0.33 11.29
C ALA A 273 4.01 -1.36 11.81
N PHE A 274 2.78 -1.31 11.29
CA PHE A 274 1.69 -2.19 11.74
C PHE A 274 1.64 -3.53 11.02
N CYS A 275 1.95 -3.57 9.73
CA CYS A 275 1.78 -4.76 8.89
C CYS A 275 3.10 -5.39 8.42
N GLY A 276 4.25 -4.78 8.76
CA GLY A 276 5.53 -5.09 8.16
C GLY A 276 5.70 -4.48 6.75
N PRO A 277 6.88 -4.58 6.15
CA PRO A 277 7.14 -4.07 4.81
C PRO A 277 6.37 -4.91 3.77
N ILE A 278 5.45 -4.28 3.02
CA ILE A 278 4.66 -4.92 1.96
C ILE A 278 5.08 -4.36 0.61
N SER A 279 5.54 -5.25 -0.25
CA SER A 279 6.09 -4.89 -1.57
C SER A 279 5.03 -4.94 -2.67
N PHE A 280 5.34 -4.33 -3.82
CA PHE A 280 4.63 -4.41 -5.10
C PHE A 280 3.23 -3.79 -5.17
N ILE A 281 2.41 -3.75 -4.13
CA ILE A 281 1.07 -3.14 -4.19
C ILE A 281 1.18 -1.68 -4.65
N GLY A 282 2.07 -0.89 -4.03
CA GLY A 282 2.27 0.51 -4.39
C GLY A 282 2.85 0.71 -5.80
N LEU A 283 3.59 -0.25 -6.31
CA LEU A 283 4.18 -0.16 -7.64
C LEU A 283 3.20 -0.58 -8.74
N ALA A 284 2.53 -1.72 -8.60
CA ALA A 284 1.68 -2.31 -9.63
C ALA A 284 0.30 -1.64 -9.76
N THR A 285 -0.32 -1.28 -8.63
CA THR A 285 -1.69 -0.77 -8.62
C THR A 285 -1.91 0.50 -9.44
N PRO A 286 -1.04 1.55 -9.37
CA PRO A 286 -1.21 2.74 -10.20
C PRO A 286 -1.12 2.45 -11.69
N HIS A 287 -0.34 1.46 -12.10
CA HIS A 287 -0.30 1.01 -13.49
C HIS A 287 -1.64 0.42 -13.92
N MET A 288 -2.19 -0.48 -13.12
CA MET A 288 -3.51 -1.07 -13.37
C MET A 288 -4.60 0.00 -13.43
N ALA A 289 -4.56 0.97 -12.51
CA ALA A 289 -5.52 2.07 -12.47
C ALA A 289 -5.49 2.92 -13.75
N ARG A 290 -4.31 3.21 -14.29
CA ARG A 290 -4.16 3.95 -15.56
C ARG A 290 -4.71 3.19 -16.76
N PHE A 291 -4.67 1.85 -16.77
CA PHE A 291 -5.31 1.05 -17.79
C PHE A 291 -6.83 1.18 -17.76
N ILE A 292 -7.37 1.18 -16.55
CA ILE A 292 -8.80 1.23 -16.33
C ILE A 292 -9.31 2.67 -16.54
N SER A 293 -8.54 3.71 -16.18
CA SER A 293 -8.96 5.11 -16.29
C SER A 293 -8.46 5.75 -17.59
N PRO A 294 -9.32 6.13 -18.52
CA PRO A 294 -8.92 6.90 -19.70
C PRO A 294 -8.60 8.36 -19.35
N SER A 295 -9.03 8.83 -18.18
CA SER A 295 -8.74 10.17 -17.68
C SER A 295 -7.39 10.18 -16.99
N GLY A 296 -6.44 11.01 -17.44
CA GLY A 296 -5.16 11.24 -16.78
C GLY A 296 -5.27 12.06 -15.48
N SER A 297 -6.47 12.59 -15.15
CA SER A 297 -6.67 13.44 -13.97
C SER A 297 -6.70 12.64 -12.67
N HIS A 298 -5.97 13.12 -11.65
CA HIS A 298 -5.93 12.52 -10.31
C HIS A 298 -7.29 12.53 -9.61
N ARG A 299 -8.22 13.40 -10.01
CA ARG A 299 -9.59 13.40 -9.48
C ARG A 299 -10.31 12.06 -9.72
N SER A 300 -10.04 11.41 -10.83
CA SER A 300 -10.58 10.08 -11.16
C SER A 300 -9.59 8.98 -10.78
N LEU A 301 -8.31 9.18 -11.07
CA LEU A 301 -7.28 8.15 -10.95
C LEU A 301 -6.98 7.80 -9.49
N LEU A 302 -6.97 8.77 -8.57
CA LEU A 302 -6.61 8.52 -7.17
C LEU A 302 -7.63 7.64 -6.43
N PRO A 303 -8.97 7.93 -6.47
CA PRO A 303 -9.95 7.03 -5.87
C PRO A 303 -9.97 5.63 -6.49
N GLN A 304 -9.76 5.53 -7.80
CA GLN A 304 -9.67 4.24 -8.50
C GLN A 304 -8.42 3.45 -8.06
N THR A 305 -7.30 4.13 -7.86
CA THR A 305 -6.07 3.51 -7.35
C THR A 305 -6.26 3.02 -5.92
N MET A 306 -6.94 3.79 -5.06
CA MET A 306 -7.29 3.37 -3.70
C MET A 306 -8.15 2.10 -3.70
N ALA A 307 -9.22 2.08 -4.52
CA ALA A 307 -10.12 0.94 -4.61
C ALA A 307 -9.42 -0.33 -5.14
N LEU A 308 -8.59 -0.18 -6.17
CA LEU A 308 -7.78 -1.28 -6.72
C LEU A 308 -6.74 -1.78 -5.73
N GLY A 309 -6.07 -0.88 -5.01
CA GLY A 309 -5.10 -1.24 -4.00
C GLY A 309 -5.73 -2.04 -2.86
N ALA A 310 -6.89 -1.60 -2.38
CA ALA A 310 -7.70 -2.34 -1.41
C ALA A 310 -8.09 -3.73 -1.96
N SER A 311 -8.54 -3.80 -3.21
CA SER A 311 -8.93 -5.06 -3.85
C SER A 311 -7.76 -6.04 -3.98
N ILE A 312 -6.58 -5.56 -4.40
CA ILE A 312 -5.38 -6.41 -4.53
C ILE A 312 -4.94 -6.93 -3.15
N ALA A 313 -4.92 -6.06 -2.14
CA ALA A 313 -4.55 -6.46 -0.78
C ALA A 313 -5.54 -7.49 -0.20
N LEU A 314 -6.84 -7.28 -0.39
CA LEU A 314 -7.89 -8.22 0.01
C LEU A 314 -7.79 -9.56 -0.72
N LEU A 315 -7.51 -9.55 -2.03
CA LEU A 315 -7.28 -10.75 -2.82
C LEU A 315 -6.05 -11.51 -2.32
N CYS A 316 -4.92 -10.81 -2.09
CA CYS A 316 -3.73 -11.43 -1.53
C CYS A 316 -4.01 -12.01 -0.14
N ASN A 317 -4.75 -11.29 0.72
CA ASN A 317 -5.12 -11.76 2.04
C ASN A 317 -5.97 -13.04 1.98
N LEU A 318 -6.95 -13.06 1.09
CA LEU A 318 -7.79 -14.24 0.85
C LEU A 318 -6.95 -15.45 0.42
N LEU A 319 -6.05 -15.25 -0.57
CA LEU A 319 -5.16 -16.30 -1.07
C LEU A 319 -4.16 -16.79 0.00
N CYS A 320 -3.69 -15.91 0.89
CA CYS A 320 -2.82 -16.28 2.00
C CYS A 320 -3.52 -17.21 3.00
N ASN A 321 -4.82 -17.05 3.17
CA ASN A 321 -5.62 -17.82 4.13
C ASN A 321 -6.28 -19.08 3.53
N LEU A 322 -6.17 -19.32 2.21
CA LEU A 322 -6.77 -20.51 1.55
C LEU A 322 -6.14 -21.83 1.98
N PRO A 323 -4.82 -21.95 2.20
CA PRO A 323 -4.26 -23.19 2.72
C PRO A 323 -4.68 -23.37 4.18
N GLN A 324 -5.57 -24.33 4.47
CA GLN A 324 -6.10 -24.59 5.82
C GLN A 324 -5.02 -24.99 6.84
N SER A 325 -3.87 -25.48 6.37
CA SER A 325 -2.78 -25.96 7.24
C SER A 325 -1.77 -24.90 7.63
N SER A 326 -1.68 -23.77 6.90
CA SER A 326 -0.69 -22.70 7.16
C SER A 326 -1.06 -21.41 6.45
N VAL A 327 -0.87 -20.28 7.12
CA VAL A 327 -1.05 -18.96 6.51
C VAL A 327 0.20 -18.58 5.74
N LEU A 328 0.05 -18.29 4.43
CA LEU A 328 1.17 -17.85 3.60
C LEU A 328 1.54 -16.40 3.93
N PRO A 329 2.84 -16.05 3.92
CA PRO A 329 3.27 -14.66 4.06
C PRO A 329 2.79 -13.80 2.87
N ILE A 330 2.36 -12.56 3.17
CA ILE A 330 1.81 -11.67 2.14
C ILE A 330 2.85 -11.30 1.07
N ASN A 331 4.10 -11.14 1.46
CA ASN A 331 5.21 -10.81 0.57
C ASN A 331 5.60 -11.93 -0.40
N VAL A 332 5.03 -13.13 -0.29
CA VAL A 332 5.13 -14.17 -1.32
C VAL A 332 4.15 -13.91 -2.46
N LEU A 333 2.91 -13.51 -2.14
CA LEU A 333 1.85 -13.35 -3.14
C LEU A 333 1.88 -12.00 -3.84
N THR A 334 2.22 -10.92 -3.13
CA THR A 334 2.20 -9.58 -3.73
C THR A 334 3.15 -9.41 -4.92
N PRO A 335 4.40 -9.94 -4.91
CA PRO A 335 5.26 -9.94 -6.09
C PRO A 335 4.76 -10.87 -7.20
N LEU A 336 4.23 -12.05 -6.86
CA LEU A 336 3.71 -13.01 -7.85
C LEU A 336 2.55 -12.43 -8.66
N ILE A 337 1.72 -11.58 -8.04
CA ILE A 337 0.62 -10.89 -8.72
C ILE A 337 1.11 -9.60 -9.38
N GLY A 338 1.95 -8.83 -8.68
CA GLY A 338 2.36 -7.50 -9.14
C GLY A 338 3.40 -7.49 -10.25
N ALA A 339 4.40 -8.40 -10.21
CA ALA A 339 5.47 -8.42 -11.18
C ALA A 339 4.99 -8.72 -12.62
N PRO A 340 4.12 -9.72 -12.87
CA PRO A 340 3.60 -9.96 -14.23
C PRO A 340 2.87 -8.76 -14.81
N VAL A 341 2.11 -8.02 -13.99
CA VAL A 341 1.40 -6.81 -14.43
C VAL A 341 2.36 -5.73 -14.90
N ILE A 342 3.43 -5.50 -14.15
CA ILE A 342 4.45 -4.50 -14.50
C ILE A 342 5.20 -4.91 -15.77
N VAL A 343 5.61 -6.18 -15.87
CA VAL A 343 6.29 -6.72 -17.05
C VAL A 343 5.41 -6.58 -18.30
N TYR A 344 4.14 -6.98 -18.21
CA TYR A 344 3.19 -6.83 -19.31
C TYR A 344 3.06 -5.37 -19.74
N HIS A 345 2.89 -4.45 -18.78
CA HIS A 345 2.76 -3.04 -19.07
C HIS A 345 3.98 -2.43 -19.75
N THR A 346 5.17 -2.86 -19.34
CA THR A 346 6.44 -2.38 -19.90
C THR A 346 6.70 -2.93 -21.30
N LEU A 347 6.32 -4.19 -21.56
CA LEU A 347 6.57 -4.86 -22.84
C LEU A 347 5.49 -4.61 -23.90
N ALA A 348 4.23 -4.44 -23.52
CA ALA A 348 3.10 -4.30 -24.43
C ALA A 348 3.28 -3.17 -25.47
N PRO A 349 3.72 -1.94 -25.13
CA PRO A 349 3.98 -0.88 -26.09
C PRO A 349 5.10 -1.23 -27.08
N THR A 350 6.14 -1.93 -26.60
CA THR A 350 7.29 -2.32 -27.41
C THR A 350 6.95 -3.41 -28.42
N LEU A 351 6.11 -4.36 -28.02
CA LEU A 351 5.61 -5.43 -28.88
C LEU A 351 4.65 -4.91 -29.95
N SER A 352 3.75 -4.00 -29.60
CA SER A 352 2.83 -3.38 -30.57
C SER A 352 3.56 -2.52 -31.61
N ALA A 353 4.62 -1.80 -31.20
CA ALA A 353 5.46 -1.02 -32.10
C ALA A 353 6.26 -1.90 -33.08
N LYS A 354 6.73 -3.08 -32.63
CA LYS A 354 7.42 -4.05 -33.49
C LYS A 354 6.48 -4.73 -34.49
N MET A 355 5.28 -5.11 -34.07
CA MET A 355 4.28 -5.73 -34.96
C MET A 355 3.72 -4.73 -36.00
N GLY A 356 3.65 -3.44 -35.68
CA GLY A 356 3.25 -2.40 -36.62
C GLY A 356 4.33 -2.07 -37.69
N ARG A 357 5.61 -2.30 -37.37
CA ARG A 357 6.73 -2.11 -38.35
C ARG A 357 6.95 -3.28 -39.30
N GLY A 358 6.44 -4.47 -38.97
CA GLY A 358 6.55 -5.66 -39.84
C GLY A 358 5.48 -5.75 -40.94
N LYS A 359 4.57 -4.76 -41.02
CA LYS A 359 3.50 -4.68 -42.03
C LYS A 359 3.72 -3.55 -43.05
N LYS A 360 4.86 -2.95 -43.09
CA LYS A 360 5.33 -2.07 -44.15
C LYS A 360 6.53 -2.76 -44.83
#